data_5d7f68665e43703de0be160cbd459b0c
#
_entry.id   5d7f68665e43703de0be160cbd459b0c
#
_cell.length_a   1.000
_cell.length_b   1.000
_cell.length_c   1.000
_cell.angle_alpha   90.00
_cell.angle_beta   90.00
_cell.angle_gamma   90.00
#
_symmetry.space_group_name_H-M   'P 1'
#
loop_
_entity.id
_entity.type
_entity.pdbx_description
1 polymer ?
#
loop_
_entity_poly.entity_id
_entity_poly.type
_entity_poly.pdbx_seq_one_letter_code
_entity_poly.pdbx_strand_id
1 'polypeptide(L)'
;MMKRLLNNKGETYIDVAITVMIVAFVLVFSVNMVSLVALNQNVKTMADQIVDYATVNGTTDIGEYINDLKNKTGIDFSYSFSGTTYFSGQKVQLGDIIECRLTYQVSILGFGETVFPITINASSSGISQVYWK
;
A
#
# COMPACT_ATOMS: atom_id res chain seq x y z
N MET A 1 44.66 -7.32 -28.80
CA MET A 1 44.50 -8.14 -27.60
C MET A 1 45.60 -7.96 -26.57
N MET A 2 46.83 -7.77 -27.02
CA MET A 2 47.92 -7.46 -26.10
C MET A 2 47.68 -6.20 -25.30
N LYS A 3 47.09 -5.20 -25.96
CA LYS A 3 46.67 -3.97 -25.28
C LYS A 3 45.66 -4.22 -24.17
N ARG A 4 44.78 -5.17 -24.37
CA ARG A 4 43.85 -5.61 -23.34
C ARG A 4 44.52 -6.31 -22.19
N LEU A 5 45.52 -7.12 -22.48
CA LEU A 5 46.27 -7.81 -21.44
C LEU A 5 47.03 -6.84 -20.56
N LEU A 6 47.61 -5.79 -21.16
CA LEU A 6 48.34 -4.78 -20.43
C LEU A 6 47.41 -3.89 -19.59
N ASN A 7 46.23 -3.58 -20.11
CA ASN A 7 45.22 -2.76 -19.43
C ASN A 7 44.21 -3.62 -18.69
N ASN A 8 44.37 -4.94 -18.71
CA ASN A 8 43.38 -5.87 -18.23
C ASN A 8 43.05 -5.67 -16.74
N LYS A 9 44.04 -5.34 -15.93
CA LYS A 9 43.83 -5.10 -14.52
C LYS A 9 42.92 -3.92 -14.29
N GLY A 10 43.12 -2.81 -15.02
CA GLY A 10 42.28 -1.63 -14.95
C GLY A 10 40.88 -1.92 -15.46
N GLU A 11 40.79 -2.57 -16.62
CA GLU A 11 39.50 -2.96 -17.19
C GLU A 11 38.72 -3.90 -16.29
N THR A 12 39.44 -4.89 -15.69
CA THR A 12 38.79 -5.84 -14.77
C THR A 12 38.26 -5.15 -13.54
N TYR A 13 39.02 -4.21 -12.97
CA TYR A 13 38.54 -3.45 -11.82
C TYR A 13 37.34 -2.58 -12.16
N ILE A 14 37.34 -1.96 -13.33
CA ILE A 14 36.22 -1.14 -13.80
C ILE A 14 34.99 -2.03 -14.04
N ASP A 15 35.18 -3.20 -14.67
CA ASP A 15 34.09 -4.14 -14.93
C ASP A 15 33.49 -4.66 -13.63
N VAL A 16 34.32 -5.00 -12.66
CA VAL A 16 33.87 -5.44 -11.35
C VAL A 16 33.11 -4.31 -10.64
N ALA A 17 33.65 -3.10 -10.71
CA ALA A 17 32.98 -1.94 -10.08
C ALA A 17 31.61 -1.67 -10.70
N ILE A 18 31.51 -1.73 -12.03
CA ILE A 18 30.25 -1.55 -12.74
C ILE A 18 29.28 -2.68 -12.40
N THR A 19 29.76 -3.92 -12.36
CA THR A 19 28.94 -5.07 -12.01
C THR A 19 28.39 -4.94 -10.60
N VAL A 20 29.24 -4.58 -9.63
CA VAL A 20 28.81 -4.38 -8.24
C VAL A 20 27.78 -3.26 -8.16
N MET A 21 27.99 -2.17 -8.91
CA MET A 21 27.06 -1.05 -8.94
C MET A 21 25.69 -1.48 -9.49
N ILE A 22 25.67 -2.25 -10.58
CA ILE A 22 24.44 -2.76 -11.18
C ILE A 22 23.73 -3.70 -10.21
N VAL A 23 24.47 -4.61 -9.57
CA VAL A 23 23.88 -5.55 -8.59
C VAL A 23 23.32 -4.80 -7.41
N ALA A 24 24.03 -3.81 -6.88
CA ALA A 24 23.54 -2.99 -5.79
C ALA A 24 22.27 -2.24 -6.20
N PHE A 25 22.23 -1.71 -7.41
CA PHE A 25 21.08 -1.01 -7.96
C PHE A 25 19.86 -1.94 -8.03
N VAL A 26 20.05 -3.13 -8.57
CA VAL A 26 18.98 -4.13 -8.70
C VAL A 26 18.48 -4.55 -7.32
N LEU A 27 19.38 -4.72 -6.35
CA LEU A 27 18.98 -5.08 -4.98
C LEU A 27 18.14 -3.99 -4.33
N VAL A 28 18.56 -2.74 -4.43
CA VAL A 28 17.81 -1.62 -3.86
C VAL A 28 16.44 -1.52 -4.52
N PHE A 29 16.38 -1.63 -5.83
CA PHE A 29 15.13 -1.61 -6.58
C PHE A 29 14.21 -2.76 -6.14
N SER A 30 14.77 -3.96 -6.01
CA SER A 30 14.02 -5.15 -5.61
C SER A 30 13.42 -5.00 -4.21
N VAL A 31 14.19 -4.48 -3.27
CA VAL A 31 13.71 -4.24 -1.89
C VAL A 31 12.56 -3.24 -1.91
N ASN A 32 12.68 -2.17 -2.69
CA ASN A 32 11.62 -1.17 -2.82
C ASN A 32 10.34 -1.78 -3.41
N MET A 33 10.49 -2.64 -4.43
CA MET A 33 9.34 -3.30 -5.05
C MET A 33 8.62 -4.24 -4.09
N VAL A 34 9.39 -5.03 -3.32
CA VAL A 34 8.82 -5.93 -2.32
C VAL A 34 8.08 -5.13 -1.24
N SER A 35 8.67 -4.02 -0.82
CA SER A 35 8.03 -3.14 0.17
C SER A 35 6.71 -2.57 -0.34
N LEU A 36 6.65 -2.19 -1.62
CA LEU A 36 5.42 -1.71 -2.23
C LEU A 36 4.33 -2.77 -2.28
N VAL A 37 4.69 -4.00 -2.65
CA VAL A 37 3.74 -5.11 -2.70
C VAL A 37 3.22 -5.40 -1.30
N ALA A 38 4.10 -5.46 -0.31
CA ALA A 38 3.72 -5.69 1.08
C ALA A 38 2.78 -4.59 1.59
N LEU A 39 3.10 -3.33 1.28
CA LEU A 39 2.27 -2.20 1.69
C LEU A 39 0.91 -2.24 1.02
N ASN A 40 0.86 -2.58 -0.26
CA ASN A 40 -0.41 -2.73 -0.98
C ASN A 40 -1.29 -3.80 -0.35
N GLN A 41 -0.70 -4.94 0.01
CA GLN A 41 -1.42 -6.02 0.70
C GLN A 41 -1.89 -5.57 2.08
N ASN A 42 -1.07 -4.83 2.82
CA ASN A 42 -1.44 -4.33 4.14
C ASN A 42 -2.61 -3.36 4.05
N VAL A 43 -2.60 -2.44 3.08
CA VAL A 43 -3.69 -1.49 2.88
C VAL A 43 -4.96 -2.23 2.48
N LYS A 44 -4.86 -3.23 1.62
CA LYS A 44 -6.00 -4.08 1.23
C LYS A 44 -6.57 -4.82 2.44
N THR A 45 -5.72 -5.38 3.28
CA THR A 45 -6.15 -6.07 4.51
C THR A 45 -6.85 -5.10 5.45
N MET A 46 -6.34 -3.87 5.58
CA MET A 46 -7.00 -2.86 6.40
C MET A 46 -8.37 -2.49 5.85
N ALA A 47 -8.51 -2.38 4.52
CA ALA A 47 -9.80 -2.15 3.89
C ALA A 47 -10.78 -3.26 4.22
N ASP A 48 -10.35 -4.51 4.14
CA ASP A 48 -11.16 -5.68 4.48
C ASP A 48 -11.58 -5.65 5.95
N GLN A 49 -10.66 -5.32 6.86
CA GLN A 49 -10.96 -5.24 8.29
C GLN A 49 -11.97 -4.12 8.59
N ILE A 50 -11.82 -2.97 7.95
CA ILE A 50 -12.74 -1.85 8.13
C ILE A 50 -14.14 -2.23 7.66
N VAL A 51 -14.23 -2.88 6.50
CA VAL A 51 -15.52 -3.32 5.95
C VAL A 51 -16.14 -4.39 6.83
N ASP A 52 -15.36 -5.35 7.30
CA ASP A 52 -15.85 -6.40 8.19
C ASP A 52 -16.42 -5.80 9.48
N TYR A 53 -15.71 -4.85 10.08
CA TYR A 53 -16.19 -4.17 11.28
C TYR A 53 -17.47 -3.37 11.00
N ALA A 54 -17.51 -2.68 9.86
CA ALA A 54 -18.67 -1.90 9.46
C ALA A 54 -19.89 -2.80 9.20
N THR A 55 -19.69 -3.96 8.56
CA THR A 55 -20.80 -4.88 8.29
C THR A 55 -21.37 -5.50 9.55
N VAL A 56 -20.52 -5.83 10.52
CA VAL A 56 -20.95 -6.39 11.80
C VAL A 56 -21.74 -5.36 12.61
N ASN A 57 -21.36 -4.10 12.52
CA ASN A 57 -22.04 -3.01 13.24
C ASN A 57 -23.15 -2.35 12.42
N GLY A 58 -23.21 -2.64 11.11
CA GLY A 58 -24.23 -2.09 10.23
C GLY A 58 -24.17 -0.58 10.06
N THR A 59 -22.99 0.01 10.20
CA THR A 59 -22.80 1.45 10.10
C THR A 59 -21.40 1.79 9.62
N THR A 60 -21.27 2.95 8.98
CA THR A 60 -19.98 3.51 8.61
C THR A 60 -19.43 4.49 9.66
N ASP A 61 -20.17 4.69 10.75
CA ASP A 61 -19.74 5.54 11.87
C ASP A 61 -18.78 4.76 12.78
N ILE A 62 -17.59 4.49 12.26
CA ILE A 62 -16.55 3.68 12.90
C ILE A 62 -15.22 4.43 12.93
N GLY A 63 -15.27 5.76 13.07
CA GLY A 63 -14.07 6.59 13.06
C GLY A 63 -13.06 6.24 14.13
N GLU A 64 -13.53 5.83 15.31
CA GLU A 64 -12.64 5.41 16.41
C GLU A 64 -11.84 4.16 16.03
N TYR A 65 -12.50 3.19 15.41
CA TYR A 65 -11.86 1.97 14.94
C TYR A 65 -10.82 2.28 13.87
N ILE A 66 -11.16 3.16 12.93
CA ILE A 66 -10.25 3.56 11.87
C ILE A 66 -9.04 4.28 12.42
N ASN A 67 -9.24 5.20 13.37
CA ASN A 67 -8.13 5.89 14.04
C ASN A 67 -7.24 4.93 14.81
N ASP A 68 -7.82 3.93 15.46
CA ASP A 68 -7.07 2.90 16.15
C ASP A 68 -6.20 2.09 15.19
N LEU A 69 -6.74 1.73 14.02
CA LEU A 69 -5.98 1.06 12.97
C LEU A 69 -4.81 1.92 12.48
N LYS A 70 -5.04 3.21 12.25
CA LYS A 70 -3.97 4.13 11.86
C LYS A 70 -2.85 4.17 12.90
N ASN A 71 -3.22 4.23 14.17
CA ASN A 71 -2.24 4.27 15.26
C ASN A 71 -1.47 2.96 15.37
N LYS A 72 -2.14 1.83 15.22
CA LYS A 72 -1.51 0.50 15.32
C LYS A 72 -0.57 0.20 14.16
N THR A 73 -0.95 0.61 12.95
CA THR A 73 -0.17 0.32 11.76
C THR A 73 0.85 1.40 11.44
N GLY A 74 0.65 2.61 11.96
CA GLY A 74 1.47 3.76 11.62
C GLY A 74 1.26 4.27 10.20
N ILE A 75 0.21 3.80 9.52
CA ILE A 75 -0.11 4.20 8.15
C ILE A 75 -1.23 5.23 8.19
N ASP A 76 -0.96 6.42 7.67
CA ASP A 76 -1.94 7.50 7.61
C ASP A 76 -2.62 7.49 6.25
N PHE A 77 -3.62 6.64 6.12
CA PHE A 77 -4.40 6.50 4.89
C PHE A 77 -5.63 7.39 4.91
N SER A 78 -6.10 7.77 3.71
CA SER A 78 -7.39 8.41 3.53
C SER A 78 -8.44 7.35 3.21
N TYR A 79 -9.65 7.52 3.69
CA TYR A 79 -10.71 6.54 3.46
C TYR A 79 -11.98 7.22 2.98
N SER A 80 -12.81 6.43 2.28
CA SER A 80 -14.10 6.87 1.77
C SER A 80 -15.05 5.68 1.74
N PHE A 81 -16.30 5.91 2.08
CA PHE A 81 -17.36 4.91 1.99
C PHE A 81 -18.29 5.17 0.80
N SER A 82 -17.77 5.78 -0.28
CA SER A 82 -18.54 5.97 -1.49
C SER A 82 -18.99 4.61 -2.06
N GLY A 83 -20.19 4.55 -2.62
CA GLY A 83 -20.76 3.27 -3.07
C GLY A 83 -21.56 2.53 -2.02
N THR A 84 -21.58 3.02 -0.78
CA THR A 84 -22.39 2.45 0.30
C THR A 84 -23.84 2.91 0.17
N THR A 85 -24.77 1.98 0.33
CA THR A 85 -26.21 2.27 0.32
C THR A 85 -26.67 2.48 1.76
N TYR A 86 -27.09 3.70 2.08
CA TYR A 86 -27.49 4.06 3.44
C TYR A 86 -28.99 3.92 3.66
N PHE A 87 -29.35 3.43 4.84
CA PHE A 87 -30.74 3.38 5.30
C PHE A 87 -31.15 4.70 5.96
N SER A 88 -30.35 5.17 6.89
CA SER A 88 -30.59 6.42 7.60
C SER A 88 -29.27 6.94 8.17
N GLY A 89 -28.90 8.17 7.85
CA GLY A 89 -27.62 8.72 8.28
C GLY A 89 -26.46 7.85 7.83
N GLN A 90 -25.71 7.29 8.78
CA GLN A 90 -24.59 6.38 8.50
C GLN A 90 -24.93 4.92 8.71
N LYS A 91 -26.21 4.59 8.96
CA LYS A 91 -26.66 3.23 9.16
C LYS A 91 -26.94 2.54 7.84
N VAL A 92 -26.55 1.28 7.76
CA VAL A 92 -26.75 0.46 6.57
C VAL A 92 -27.65 -0.71 6.93
N GLN A 93 -28.73 -0.88 6.17
CA GLN A 93 -29.70 -1.92 6.44
C GLN A 93 -29.13 -3.30 6.06
N LEU A 94 -29.64 -4.33 6.74
CA LEU A 94 -29.28 -5.72 6.46
C LEU A 94 -29.42 -6.04 4.97
N GLY A 95 -28.39 -6.60 4.40
CA GLY A 95 -28.37 -6.98 2.99
C GLY A 95 -27.86 -5.89 2.05
N ASP A 96 -27.70 -4.66 2.53
CA ASP A 96 -27.17 -3.57 1.71
C ASP A 96 -25.66 -3.53 1.75
N ILE A 97 -25.07 -2.97 0.72
CA ILE A 97 -23.61 -2.98 0.51
C ILE A 97 -22.94 -1.86 1.28
N ILE A 98 -21.87 -2.20 1.96
CA ILE A 98 -20.90 -1.25 2.51
C ILE A 98 -19.62 -1.39 1.70
N GLU A 99 -19.17 -0.28 1.11
CA GLU A 99 -17.93 -0.25 0.34
C GLU A 99 -16.99 0.76 0.97
N CYS A 100 -15.74 0.33 1.20
CA CYS A 100 -14.67 1.18 1.71
C CYS A 100 -13.54 1.25 0.72
N ARG A 101 -13.08 2.46 0.44
CA ARG A 101 -11.91 2.70 -0.40
C ARG A 101 -10.86 3.41 0.43
N LEU A 102 -9.64 2.86 0.40
CA LEU A 102 -8.50 3.44 1.07
C LEU A 102 -7.51 3.94 0.03
N THR A 103 -6.92 5.10 0.32
CA THR A 103 -5.89 5.69 -0.51
C THR A 103 -4.71 6.03 0.39
N TYR A 104 -3.52 5.59 0.01
CA TYR A 104 -2.30 5.86 0.74
C TYR A 104 -1.22 6.28 -0.25
N GLN A 105 -0.55 7.38 0.06
CA GLN A 105 0.57 7.85 -0.75
C GLN A 105 1.88 7.43 -0.08
N VAL A 106 2.72 6.77 -0.86
CA VAL A 106 4.04 6.37 -0.41
C VAL A 106 5.08 7.03 -1.31
N SER A 107 6.18 7.43 -0.71
CA SER A 107 7.30 8.00 -1.44
C SER A 107 8.40 6.96 -1.53
N ILE A 108 8.84 6.69 -2.75
CA ILE A 108 9.97 5.80 -3.00
C ILE A 108 11.19 6.66 -3.22
N LEU A 109 12.24 6.38 -2.46
CA LEU A 109 13.53 7.04 -2.65
C LEU A 109 14.15 6.53 -3.95
N GLY A 110 14.34 7.43 -4.88
CA GLY A 110 15.14 7.17 -6.05
C GLY A 110 16.61 7.41 -5.76
N PHE A 111 17.40 7.48 -6.80
CA PHE A 111 18.81 7.82 -6.66
C PHE A 111 18.97 9.28 -6.29
N GLY A 112 19.75 9.54 -5.26
CA GLY A 112 19.92 10.86 -4.71
C GLY A 112 18.69 11.30 -3.93
N GLU A 113 18.28 12.54 -4.11
CA GLU A 113 17.14 13.12 -3.41
C GLU A 113 15.82 12.97 -4.16
N THR A 114 15.82 12.24 -5.28
CA THR A 114 14.61 12.07 -6.08
C THR A 114 13.63 11.16 -5.37
N VAL A 115 12.43 11.68 -5.13
CA VAL A 115 11.35 10.97 -4.47
C VAL A 115 10.24 10.75 -5.49
N PHE A 116 9.83 9.51 -5.67
CA PHE A 116 8.72 9.18 -6.55
C PHE A 116 7.48 8.92 -5.71
N PRO A 117 6.46 9.81 -5.77
CA PRO A 117 5.21 9.55 -5.07
C PRO A 117 4.42 8.48 -5.81
N ILE A 118 4.00 7.44 -5.06
CA ILE A 118 3.13 6.39 -5.59
C ILE A 118 1.88 6.35 -4.74
N THR A 119 0.73 6.33 -5.41
CA THR A 119 -0.55 6.25 -4.76
C THR A 119 -1.02 4.79 -4.75
N ILE A 120 -1.29 4.26 -3.57
CA ILE A 120 -1.83 2.93 -3.39
C ILE A 120 -3.32 3.06 -3.10
N ASN A 121 -4.13 2.41 -3.92
CA ASN A 121 -5.58 2.36 -3.73
C ASN A 121 -5.98 0.93 -3.41
N ALA A 122 -6.81 0.79 -2.38
CA ALA A 122 -7.40 -0.50 -2.04
C ALA A 122 -8.88 -0.29 -1.77
N SER A 123 -9.69 -1.24 -2.17
CA SER A 123 -11.12 -1.20 -1.92
C SER A 123 -11.60 -2.56 -1.44
N SER A 124 -12.64 -2.53 -0.62
CA SER A 124 -13.30 -3.73 -0.15
C SER A 124 -14.79 -3.44 -0.01
N SER A 125 -15.60 -4.47 -0.14
CA SER A 125 -17.04 -4.34 0.03
C SER A 125 -17.58 -5.54 0.79
N GLY A 126 -18.67 -5.32 1.50
CA GLY A 126 -19.36 -6.36 2.25
C GLY A 126 -20.82 -6.01 2.38
N ILE A 127 -21.57 -6.89 3.01
CA ILE A 127 -23.02 -6.73 3.17
C ILE A 127 -23.29 -6.54 4.66
N SER A 128 -24.10 -5.52 4.98
CA SER A 128 -24.50 -5.25 6.37
C SER A 128 -25.20 -6.46 6.97
N GLN A 129 -24.83 -6.79 8.19
CA GLN A 129 -25.40 -7.91 8.94
C GLN A 129 -26.38 -7.46 10.02
N VAL A 130 -26.68 -6.17 10.08
CA VAL A 130 -27.54 -5.58 11.11
C VAL A 130 -28.85 -5.10 10.51
N TYR A 131 -29.94 -5.56 11.12
CA TYR A 131 -31.28 -5.07 10.74
C TYR A 131 -31.63 -3.86 11.60
N TRP A 132 -31.90 -2.75 10.93
CA TRP A 132 -32.35 -1.51 11.57
C TRP A 132 -33.84 -1.34 11.40
N LYS A 133 -34.48 -0.98 12.48
CA LYS A 133 -35.93 -0.68 12.45
C LYS A 133 -36.20 0.79 12.12
#